data_85a47fccaf4b6d01a3ad1f329b180454
#
_entry.id   85a47fccaf4b6d01a3ad1f329b180454
#
_cell.length_a   1.000
_cell.length_b   1.000
_cell.length_c   1.000
_cell.angle_alpha   90.00
_cell.angle_beta   90.00
_cell.angle_gamma   90.00
#
_symmetry.space_group_name_H-M   'P 1'
#
loop_
_entity.id
_entity.type
_entity.pdbx_description
1 polymer ?
#
loop_
_entity_poly.entity_id
_entity_poly.type
_entity_poly.pdbx_seq_one_letter_code
_entity_poly.pdbx_strand_id
1 'polypeptide(L)'
;MKNLKKSVLCMLMAVVMVMTATTASIIPVQDVYAASVKLNKTSLSLYTRTMIQLTVLNTGAKAKWSSSKPNIASVTSNGYVTASSAGKAKITAVVGKKKLYCNVTVKVKPGEEVKMEFKDCKIQVGKTTHLRLMNIVGLASWKSSNTKIATVDRNGNVTGKKTGSVTITATYLGKRYTTKVTVISGTTSGTSVIRRKAPFADSGVLNAFDKLGFKYAYDPNITEFTGKFSSKEHRIIVRREEDNCIYHELGHFVAWTAGNVDYQKEWKAIYDKEKNKVTFYNKGYVTRNPHEYFADAYKDYVLHRSSLSSTRPATYKYVKAAVAKVNAMTSADFEKMHKAYDAIWNKYGV
;
A
#
# COMPACT_ATOMS: atom_id res chain seq x y z
N MET A 1 -19.37 -22.82 -44.03
CA MET A 1 -20.27 -22.03 -44.91
C MET A 1 -20.13 -20.56 -44.51
N LYS A 2 -19.70 -19.85 -45.50
CA LYS A 2 -20.10 -18.49 -45.91
C LYS A 2 -19.87 -17.39 -44.87
N ASN A 3 -18.90 -16.60 -45.12
CA ASN A 3 -18.80 -15.35 -45.92
C ASN A 3 -18.88 -14.12 -44.97
N LEU A 4 -18.17 -13.02 -45.08
CA LEU A 4 -17.55 -12.32 -46.21
C LEU A 4 -16.87 -11.07 -45.62
N LYS A 5 -15.65 -10.78 -45.92
CA LYS A 5 -15.13 -9.76 -46.83
C LYS A 5 -15.93 -8.44 -46.92
N LYS A 6 -15.19 -7.34 -46.69
CA LYS A 6 -15.13 -6.12 -47.50
C LYS A 6 -14.61 -4.99 -46.65
N SER A 7 -13.76 -4.05 -47.03
CA SER A 7 -13.14 -3.75 -48.34
C SER A 7 -12.17 -2.61 -48.10
N VAL A 8 -10.96 -2.76 -48.53
CA VAL A 8 -10.02 -1.64 -48.76
C VAL A 8 -10.32 -1.16 -50.18
N LEU A 9 -10.73 0.08 -50.33
CA LEU A 9 -10.86 0.70 -51.66
C LEU A 9 -9.73 1.69 -51.85
N CYS A 10 -8.71 1.23 -52.55
CA CYS A 10 -7.65 2.05 -53.11
C CYS A 10 -8.16 2.57 -54.46
N MET A 11 -8.32 3.87 -54.63
CA MET A 11 -8.75 4.48 -55.86
C MET A 11 -7.55 4.90 -56.69
N LEU A 12 -7.21 4.07 -57.72
CA LEU A 12 -6.31 4.46 -58.81
C LEU A 12 -7.18 5.16 -59.88
N MET A 13 -6.85 6.42 -60.18
CA MET A 13 -7.40 7.08 -61.38
C MET A 13 -6.53 6.79 -62.59
N ALA A 14 -7.09 6.10 -63.55
CA ALA A 14 -6.58 6.05 -64.93
C ALA A 14 -7.12 7.22 -65.72
N VAL A 15 -6.23 7.99 -66.31
CA VAL A 15 -6.58 9.09 -67.22
C VAL A 15 -6.75 8.49 -68.64
N VAL A 16 -7.93 8.58 -69.20
CA VAL A 16 -8.20 8.36 -70.61
C VAL A 16 -8.33 9.73 -71.30
N MET A 17 -7.40 10.03 -72.19
CA MET A 17 -7.43 11.22 -73.03
C MET A 17 -8.36 10.98 -74.25
N VAL A 18 -9.47 11.69 -74.30
CA VAL A 18 -10.22 11.86 -75.55
C VAL A 18 -10.22 13.34 -75.90
N MET A 19 -9.55 13.67 -77.03
CA MET A 19 -9.61 15.03 -77.61
C MET A 19 -10.93 15.22 -78.37
N THR A 20 -11.78 16.10 -77.87
CA THR A 20 -12.75 16.85 -78.67
C THR A 20 -12.73 18.30 -78.19
N ALA A 21 -12.42 19.20 -79.10
CA ALA A 21 -12.43 20.65 -78.88
C ALA A 21 -13.86 21.13 -78.59
N THR A 22 -14.06 21.69 -77.37
CA THR A 22 -15.03 22.74 -77.10
C THR A 22 -14.82 23.32 -75.77
N THR A 23 -14.72 24.69 -75.71
CA THR A 23 -14.85 25.56 -74.56
C THR A 23 -14.17 25.20 -73.25
N ALA A 24 -13.07 25.87 -72.93
CA ALA A 24 -12.38 25.86 -71.65
C ALA A 24 -13.32 26.32 -70.51
N SER A 25 -14.01 25.37 -69.90
CA SER A 25 -14.56 25.60 -68.56
C SER A 25 -13.37 25.57 -67.59
N ILE A 26 -13.00 26.75 -67.08
CA ILE A 26 -12.06 26.89 -65.97
C ILE A 26 -12.68 26.13 -64.79
N ILE A 27 -12.25 24.91 -64.53
CA ILE A 27 -12.56 24.22 -63.28
C ILE A 27 -11.79 25.01 -62.19
N PRO A 28 -12.49 25.62 -61.20
CA PRO A 28 -11.79 26.29 -60.14
C PRO A 28 -10.89 25.24 -59.46
N VAL A 29 -9.59 25.49 -59.46
CA VAL A 29 -8.63 24.74 -58.61
C VAL A 29 -9.10 24.98 -57.20
N GLN A 30 -9.78 24.01 -56.59
CA GLN A 30 -10.08 24.02 -55.19
C GLN A 30 -8.72 24.09 -54.49
N ASP A 31 -8.42 25.23 -53.82
CA ASP A 31 -7.25 25.35 -52.97
C ASP A 31 -7.27 24.21 -51.99
N VAL A 32 -6.43 23.20 -52.19
CA VAL A 32 -6.19 22.18 -51.21
C VAL A 32 -5.45 22.81 -50.05
N TYR A 33 -6.21 23.38 -49.13
CA TYR A 33 -5.61 23.89 -47.91
C TYR A 33 -4.88 22.76 -47.21
N ALA A 34 -3.56 22.78 -47.25
CA ALA A 34 -2.74 21.83 -46.53
C ALA A 34 -3.15 21.85 -45.02
N ALA A 35 -3.64 20.73 -44.53
CA ALA A 35 -4.12 20.64 -43.17
C ALA A 35 -3.02 21.08 -42.20
N SER A 36 -3.34 22.04 -41.31
CA SER A 36 -2.36 22.66 -40.42
C SER A 36 -1.75 21.64 -39.44
N VAL A 37 -0.43 21.73 -39.24
CA VAL A 37 0.28 20.93 -38.24
C VAL A 37 -0.32 21.16 -36.85
N LYS A 38 -0.76 20.10 -36.18
CA LYS A 38 -1.44 20.14 -34.86
C LYS A 38 -1.13 18.90 -34.02
N LEU A 39 -1.42 18.98 -32.71
CA LEU A 39 -1.42 17.80 -31.85
C LEU A 39 -2.74 17.02 -31.99
N ASN A 40 -2.67 15.69 -31.80
CA ASN A 40 -3.85 14.85 -31.67
C ASN A 40 -4.71 15.21 -30.45
N LYS A 41 -4.12 15.81 -29.40
CA LYS A 41 -4.81 16.32 -28.21
C LYS A 41 -4.14 17.60 -27.69
N THR A 42 -4.94 18.60 -27.35
CA THR A 42 -4.48 19.88 -26.77
C THR A 42 -4.70 19.96 -25.26
N SER A 43 -5.46 19.00 -24.71
CA SER A 43 -5.65 18.81 -23.26
C SER A 43 -5.76 17.33 -22.90
N LEU A 44 -5.29 16.99 -21.71
CA LEU A 44 -5.33 15.64 -21.14
C LEU A 44 -5.73 15.72 -19.67
N SER A 45 -6.62 14.81 -19.25
CA SER A 45 -6.87 14.52 -17.83
C SER A 45 -6.47 13.07 -17.59
N LEU A 46 -5.41 12.87 -16.79
CA LEU A 46 -4.81 11.56 -16.54
C LEU A 46 -4.83 11.26 -15.04
N TYR A 47 -4.85 9.99 -14.70
CA TYR A 47 -4.53 9.56 -13.35
C TYR A 47 -3.02 9.29 -13.21
N THR A 48 -2.50 9.45 -12.00
CA THR A 48 -1.12 9.04 -11.68
C THR A 48 -0.85 7.61 -12.13
N ARG A 49 0.39 7.33 -12.58
CA ARG A 49 0.83 6.03 -13.09
C ARG A 49 0.19 5.59 -14.42
N THR A 50 -0.43 6.53 -15.14
CA THR A 50 -0.89 6.28 -16.51
C THR A 50 0.05 6.89 -17.54
N MET A 51 0.06 6.31 -18.73
CA MET A 51 0.84 6.77 -19.88
C MET A 51 -0.07 6.87 -21.10
N ILE A 52 0.15 7.93 -21.91
CA ILE A 52 -0.55 8.13 -23.19
C ILE A 52 0.41 8.73 -24.21
N GLN A 53 0.23 8.42 -25.47
CA GLN A 53 1.02 9.03 -26.53
C GLN A 53 0.33 10.27 -27.12
N LEU A 54 1.05 11.37 -27.17
CA LEU A 54 0.76 12.55 -27.99
C LEU A 54 1.47 12.39 -29.34
N THR A 55 0.76 12.72 -30.41
CA THR A 55 1.30 12.71 -31.78
C THR A 55 1.09 14.05 -32.43
N VAL A 56 2.04 14.45 -33.29
CA VAL A 56 1.86 15.59 -34.16
C VAL A 56 1.27 15.09 -35.46
N LEU A 57 0.18 15.74 -35.90
CA LEU A 57 -0.55 15.40 -37.12
C LEU A 57 -0.18 16.37 -38.24
N ASN A 58 -0.37 15.91 -39.50
CA ASN A 58 -0.19 16.68 -40.73
C ASN A 58 1.28 17.14 -40.95
N THR A 59 2.23 16.28 -40.56
CA THR A 59 3.66 16.51 -40.83
C THR A 59 4.44 15.19 -40.76
N GLY A 60 5.46 15.03 -41.59
CA GLY A 60 6.46 13.97 -41.47
C GLY A 60 7.67 14.36 -40.60
N ALA A 61 7.74 15.61 -40.14
CA ALA A 61 8.89 16.10 -39.39
C ALA A 61 8.84 15.61 -37.92
N LYS A 62 10.00 15.23 -37.39
CA LYS A 62 10.13 14.84 -35.97
C LYS A 62 9.92 16.02 -35.04
N ALA A 63 9.13 15.85 -33.99
CA ALA A 63 8.94 16.83 -32.96
C ALA A 63 10.01 16.72 -31.86
N LYS A 64 10.44 17.85 -31.30
CA LYS A 64 11.18 17.92 -30.03
C LYS A 64 10.19 18.15 -28.90
N TRP A 65 10.17 17.23 -27.94
CA TRP A 65 9.20 17.26 -26.83
C TRP A 65 9.83 17.80 -25.54
N SER A 66 9.05 18.53 -24.77
CA SER A 66 9.45 18.97 -23.43
C SER A 66 8.23 19.11 -22.52
N SER A 67 8.45 19.03 -21.21
CA SER A 67 7.43 19.28 -20.17
C SER A 67 7.85 20.46 -19.31
N SER A 68 6.88 21.33 -18.97
CA SER A 68 7.10 22.44 -18.03
C SER A 68 7.28 21.96 -16.59
N LYS A 69 6.81 20.75 -16.25
CA LYS A 69 6.93 20.12 -14.91
C LYS A 69 7.06 18.61 -15.04
N PRO A 70 8.29 18.10 -15.34
CA PRO A 70 8.51 16.67 -15.58
C PRO A 70 8.15 15.76 -14.39
N ASN A 71 8.22 16.29 -13.16
CA ASN A 71 7.79 15.59 -11.94
C ASN A 71 6.27 15.41 -11.82
N ILE A 72 5.46 16.17 -12.58
CA ILE A 72 4.00 15.99 -12.67
C ILE A 72 3.66 15.12 -13.87
N ALA A 73 4.15 15.52 -15.05
CA ALA A 73 3.98 14.77 -16.29
C ALA A 73 5.26 14.91 -17.12
N SER A 74 5.99 13.82 -17.30
CA SER A 74 7.16 13.74 -18.19
C SER A 74 6.72 13.39 -19.60
N VAL A 75 7.60 13.66 -20.61
CA VAL A 75 7.37 13.25 -21.99
C VAL A 75 8.67 12.70 -22.60
N THR A 76 8.57 11.61 -23.36
CA THR A 76 9.69 11.03 -24.09
C THR A 76 9.88 11.69 -25.45
N SER A 77 11.03 11.41 -26.11
CA SER A 77 11.29 11.86 -27.50
C SER A 77 10.23 11.39 -28.52
N ASN A 78 9.50 10.32 -28.21
CA ASN A 78 8.46 9.75 -29.07
C ASN A 78 7.05 10.23 -28.68
N GLY A 79 6.92 11.23 -27.79
CA GLY A 79 5.66 11.81 -27.38
C GLY A 79 4.88 11.02 -26.32
N TYR A 80 5.45 9.99 -25.69
CA TYR A 80 4.79 9.30 -24.58
C TYR A 80 4.81 10.18 -23.33
N VAL A 81 3.64 10.58 -22.87
CA VAL A 81 3.42 11.36 -21.64
C VAL A 81 3.13 10.41 -20.49
N THR A 82 3.98 10.45 -19.44
CA THR A 82 3.80 9.67 -18.21
C THR A 82 3.35 10.58 -17.07
N ALA A 83 2.21 10.28 -16.48
CA ALA A 83 1.65 11.01 -15.34
C ALA A 83 2.22 10.47 -14.02
N SER A 84 3.04 11.27 -13.31
CA SER A 84 3.78 10.84 -12.10
C SER A 84 3.18 11.36 -10.81
N SER A 85 2.78 12.63 -10.73
CA SER A 85 2.16 13.21 -9.53
C SER A 85 1.02 14.16 -9.86
N ALA A 86 0.08 14.32 -8.91
CA ALA A 86 -1.05 15.23 -9.10
C ALA A 86 -0.60 16.68 -9.34
N GLY A 87 -1.28 17.35 -10.25
CA GLY A 87 -0.98 18.74 -10.60
C GLY A 87 -1.24 19.05 -12.08
N LYS A 88 -0.73 20.18 -12.54
CA LYS A 88 -0.85 20.63 -13.93
C LYS A 88 0.53 20.80 -14.55
N ALA A 89 0.71 20.32 -15.74
CA ALA A 89 1.90 20.49 -16.58
C ALA A 89 1.49 20.89 -18.00
N LYS A 90 2.39 21.55 -18.73
CA LYS A 90 2.24 21.86 -20.15
C LYS A 90 3.27 21.03 -20.91
N ILE A 91 2.82 20.20 -21.82
CA ILE A 91 3.69 19.49 -22.77
C ILE A 91 3.80 20.35 -24.03
N THR A 92 5.01 20.53 -24.50
CA THR A 92 5.33 21.31 -25.71
C THR A 92 5.97 20.38 -26.74
N ALA A 93 5.44 20.40 -27.96
CA ALA A 93 6.06 19.82 -29.14
C ALA A 93 6.55 20.94 -30.06
N VAL A 94 7.82 20.92 -30.45
CA VAL A 94 8.42 21.86 -31.39
C VAL A 94 8.68 21.13 -32.70
N VAL A 95 8.06 21.60 -33.81
CA VAL A 95 8.22 21.08 -35.15
C VAL A 95 8.66 22.20 -36.06
N GLY A 96 9.92 22.18 -36.48
CA GLY A 96 10.53 23.32 -37.15
C GLY A 96 10.46 24.58 -36.27
N LYS A 97 9.83 25.63 -36.77
CA LYS A 97 9.59 26.90 -36.02
C LYS A 97 8.29 26.90 -35.22
N LYS A 98 7.40 25.89 -35.39
CA LYS A 98 6.07 25.86 -34.77
C LYS A 98 6.12 25.20 -33.41
N LYS A 99 5.49 25.84 -32.39
CA LYS A 99 5.29 25.28 -31.05
C LYS A 99 3.82 24.89 -30.88
N LEU A 100 3.60 23.66 -30.44
CA LEU A 100 2.30 23.09 -30.15
C LEU A 100 2.21 22.71 -28.68
N TYR A 101 1.06 22.90 -28.05
CA TYR A 101 0.89 22.75 -26.61
C TYR A 101 -0.22 21.77 -26.26
N CYS A 102 0.02 20.94 -25.26
CA CYS A 102 -1.01 20.15 -24.59
C CYS A 102 -0.98 20.44 -23.09
N ASN A 103 -2.13 20.87 -22.54
CA ASN A 103 -2.29 21.05 -21.11
C ASN A 103 -2.64 19.72 -20.46
N VAL A 104 -1.83 19.26 -19.52
CA VAL A 104 -2.02 18.01 -18.81
C VAL A 104 -2.43 18.27 -17.37
N THR A 105 -3.58 17.74 -16.97
CA THR A 105 -4.02 17.69 -15.57
C THR A 105 -3.90 16.28 -15.07
N VAL A 106 -3.07 16.06 -14.07
CA VAL A 106 -2.90 14.76 -13.41
C VAL A 106 -3.69 14.75 -12.10
N LYS A 107 -4.51 13.72 -11.92
CA LYS A 107 -5.30 13.46 -10.72
C LYS A 107 -4.80 12.17 -10.04
N VAL A 108 -5.02 12.05 -8.74
CA VAL A 108 -4.83 10.79 -8.01
C VAL A 108 -6.16 10.08 -7.91
N LYS A 109 -6.19 8.77 -8.13
CA LYS A 109 -7.39 7.99 -7.84
C LYS A 109 -7.65 8.00 -6.33
N PRO A 110 -8.91 8.10 -5.88
CA PRO A 110 -9.24 7.95 -4.48
C PRO A 110 -8.65 6.66 -3.90
N GLY A 111 -7.97 6.76 -2.76
CA GLY A 111 -7.28 5.63 -2.11
C GLY A 111 -5.87 5.32 -2.65
N GLU A 112 -5.44 5.97 -3.74
CA GLU A 112 -4.09 5.81 -4.32
C GLU A 112 -3.17 7.01 -4.04
N GLU A 113 -3.46 7.80 -3.01
CA GLU A 113 -2.61 8.90 -2.58
C GLU A 113 -1.26 8.39 -2.09
N VAL A 114 -0.19 9.10 -2.44
CA VAL A 114 1.13 8.81 -1.89
C VAL A 114 1.12 9.09 -0.40
N LYS A 115 1.45 8.09 0.40
CA LYS A 115 1.48 8.19 1.88
C LYS A 115 2.44 7.17 2.47
N MET A 116 2.91 7.45 3.69
CA MET A 116 3.58 6.42 4.48
C MET A 116 2.59 5.28 4.79
N GLU A 117 3.06 4.04 4.76
CA GLU A 117 2.28 2.87 5.18
C GLU A 117 1.78 3.04 6.61
N PHE A 118 2.64 3.55 7.49
CA PHE A 118 2.31 3.84 8.89
C PHE A 118 2.73 5.27 9.29
N LYS A 119 1.92 5.92 10.13
CA LYS A 119 2.23 7.22 10.73
C LYS A 119 3.18 7.09 11.91
N ASP A 120 3.17 5.95 12.57
CA ASP A 120 4.00 5.59 13.70
C ASP A 120 4.43 4.13 13.63
N CYS A 121 5.59 3.82 14.20
CA CYS A 121 6.01 2.44 14.42
C CYS A 121 6.92 2.35 15.67
N LYS A 122 7.02 1.15 16.22
CA LYS A 122 7.89 0.83 17.34
C LYS A 122 8.91 -0.22 16.93
N ILE A 123 10.16 -0.02 17.36
CA ILE A 123 11.25 -0.99 17.17
C ILE A 123 12.08 -1.11 18.45
N GLN A 124 12.77 -2.22 18.63
CA GLN A 124 13.75 -2.36 19.69
C GLN A 124 15.15 -1.88 19.23
N VAL A 125 15.98 -1.48 20.20
CA VAL A 125 17.41 -1.26 19.96
C VAL A 125 18.03 -2.51 19.32
N GLY A 126 18.82 -2.33 18.26
CA GLY A 126 19.45 -3.39 17.48
C GLY A 126 18.56 -4.09 16.45
N LYS A 127 17.25 -3.83 16.46
CA LYS A 127 16.32 -4.41 15.46
C LYS A 127 16.08 -3.46 14.30
N THR A 128 15.69 -4.05 13.16
CA THR A 128 15.37 -3.34 11.93
C THR A 128 13.92 -3.56 11.54
N THR A 129 13.26 -2.52 11.04
CA THR A 129 11.92 -2.60 10.42
C THR A 129 11.96 -1.93 9.06
N HIS A 130 11.08 -2.34 8.16
CA HIS A 130 10.97 -1.74 6.84
C HIS A 130 9.79 -0.78 6.78
N LEU A 131 10.03 0.49 6.44
CA LEU A 131 9.00 1.49 6.17
C LEU A 131 8.80 1.62 4.67
N ARG A 132 7.54 1.76 4.26
CA ARG A 132 7.16 1.93 2.86
C ARG A 132 6.46 3.24 2.60
N LEU A 133 6.82 3.85 1.48
CA LEU A 133 6.02 4.90 0.87
C LEU A 133 5.10 4.24 -0.15
N MET A 134 3.80 4.31 0.10
CA MET A 134 2.77 3.64 -0.71
C MET A 134 2.44 4.45 -1.96
N ASN A 135 2.01 3.75 -3.01
CA ASN A 135 1.50 4.33 -4.26
C ASN A 135 2.53 5.19 -5.02
N ILE A 136 3.80 4.82 -4.97
CA ILE A 136 4.88 5.44 -5.76
C ILE A 136 5.32 4.55 -6.92
N VAL A 137 5.96 5.17 -7.91
CA VAL A 137 6.69 4.49 -8.99
C VAL A 137 8.17 4.87 -8.84
N GLY A 138 9.05 3.88 -8.71
CA GLY A 138 10.47 4.11 -8.44
C GLY A 138 10.79 4.25 -6.96
N LEU A 139 11.86 5.00 -6.64
CA LEU A 139 12.41 5.08 -5.29
C LEU A 139 12.14 6.45 -4.65
N ALA A 140 11.96 6.44 -3.33
CA ALA A 140 12.02 7.63 -2.49
C ALA A 140 13.41 7.77 -1.87
N SER A 141 13.81 8.99 -1.53
CA SER A 141 14.98 9.21 -0.68
C SER A 141 14.54 9.25 0.79
N TRP A 142 15.38 8.70 1.67
CA TRP A 142 15.06 8.51 3.08
C TRP A 142 16.02 9.28 3.99
N LYS A 143 15.51 9.85 5.05
CA LYS A 143 16.31 10.58 6.06
C LYS A 143 15.77 10.37 7.45
N SER A 144 16.66 10.13 8.43
CA SER A 144 16.36 10.16 9.83
C SER A 144 16.61 11.57 10.40
N SER A 145 15.71 12.06 11.26
CA SER A 145 15.93 13.33 11.99
C SER A 145 17.01 13.21 13.06
N ASN A 146 17.32 11.98 13.52
CA ASN A 146 18.39 11.73 14.48
C ASN A 146 18.97 10.31 14.31
N THR A 147 20.12 10.22 13.64
CA THR A 147 20.80 8.95 13.36
C THR A 147 21.40 8.27 14.60
N LYS A 148 21.53 8.99 15.72
CA LYS A 148 21.95 8.41 17.02
C LYS A 148 20.81 7.57 17.64
N ILE A 149 19.54 7.87 17.34
CA ILE A 149 18.37 7.12 17.81
C ILE A 149 18.03 6.01 16.82
N ALA A 150 17.88 6.33 15.53
CA ALA A 150 17.68 5.32 14.48
C ALA A 150 18.25 5.80 13.16
N THR A 151 18.82 4.86 12.39
CA THR A 151 19.26 5.07 11.01
C THR A 151 18.20 4.57 10.04
N VAL A 152 18.23 5.08 8.80
CA VAL A 152 17.43 4.55 7.70
C VAL A 152 18.33 4.42 6.47
N ASP A 153 18.19 3.31 5.74
CA ASP A 153 18.91 3.08 4.49
C ASP A 153 18.09 3.59 3.27
N ARG A 154 18.69 3.47 2.08
CA ARG A 154 18.06 3.88 0.80
C ARG A 154 16.79 3.10 0.45
N ASN A 155 16.57 1.95 1.06
CA ASN A 155 15.43 1.08 0.81
C ASN A 155 14.30 1.30 1.84
N GLY A 156 14.49 2.18 2.83
CA GLY A 156 13.52 2.41 3.91
C GLY A 156 13.65 1.45 5.11
N ASN A 157 14.74 0.67 5.19
CA ASN A 157 15.00 -0.15 6.38
C ASN A 157 15.51 0.74 7.51
N VAL A 158 14.77 0.78 8.61
CA VAL A 158 15.05 1.60 9.80
C VAL A 158 15.62 0.71 10.89
N THR A 159 16.82 1.03 11.37
CA THR A 159 17.51 0.31 12.46
C THR A 159 17.56 1.16 13.70
N GLY A 160 17.02 0.65 14.83
CA GLY A 160 17.08 1.28 16.15
C GLY A 160 18.47 1.21 16.73
N LYS A 161 19.03 2.37 17.18
CA LYS A 161 20.37 2.47 17.77
C LYS A 161 20.35 2.75 19.25
N LYS A 162 19.44 3.62 19.69
CA LYS A 162 19.28 4.04 21.09
C LYS A 162 17.82 4.33 21.37
N THR A 163 17.39 4.13 22.61
CA THR A 163 16.03 4.48 23.06
C THR A 163 15.69 5.94 22.82
N GLY A 164 14.47 6.20 22.37
CA GLY A 164 13.98 7.54 22.07
C GLY A 164 12.98 7.55 20.91
N SER A 165 12.56 8.74 20.52
CA SER A 165 11.69 8.93 19.37
C SER A 165 12.40 9.73 18.28
N VAL A 166 12.17 9.36 17.02
CA VAL A 166 12.78 9.98 15.83
C VAL A 166 11.77 10.04 14.72
N THR A 167 11.87 11.04 13.85
CA THR A 167 11.08 11.14 12.65
C THR A 167 11.88 10.62 11.47
N ILE A 168 11.34 9.64 10.77
CA ILE A 168 11.85 9.17 9.46
C ILE A 168 11.05 9.87 8.37
N THR A 169 11.76 10.49 7.43
CA THR A 169 11.19 11.22 6.30
C THR A 169 11.53 10.51 5.01
N ALA A 170 10.50 10.19 4.23
CA ALA A 170 10.62 9.82 2.82
C ALA A 170 10.36 11.06 1.95
N THR A 171 11.23 11.35 0.98
CA THR A 171 11.02 12.41 -0.01
C THR A 171 10.80 11.79 -1.37
N TYR A 172 9.67 12.12 -1.99
CA TYR A 172 9.30 11.63 -3.31
C TYR A 172 8.74 12.77 -4.16
N LEU A 173 9.32 12.99 -5.33
CA LEU A 173 8.97 14.08 -6.25
C LEU A 173 8.88 15.46 -5.56
N GLY A 174 9.84 15.75 -4.66
CA GLY A 174 9.91 17.01 -3.91
C GLY A 174 8.96 17.12 -2.71
N LYS A 175 8.08 16.15 -2.48
CA LYS A 175 7.18 16.12 -1.32
C LYS A 175 7.73 15.24 -0.21
N ARG A 176 7.46 15.63 1.04
CA ARG A 176 7.92 14.92 2.24
C ARG A 176 6.77 14.15 2.88
N TYR A 177 7.06 12.92 3.33
CA TYR A 177 6.14 12.02 4.02
C TYR A 177 6.86 11.49 5.24
N THR A 178 6.22 11.49 6.40
CA THR A 178 6.89 11.21 7.67
C THR A 178 6.25 10.07 8.44
N THR A 179 7.08 9.32 9.17
CA THR A 179 6.68 8.34 10.17
C THR A 179 7.43 8.62 11.48
N LYS A 180 6.73 8.64 12.60
CA LYS A 180 7.34 8.67 13.92
C LYS A 180 7.81 7.26 14.30
N VAL A 181 9.09 7.09 14.57
CA VAL A 181 9.66 5.82 15.05
C VAL A 181 10.03 5.97 16.52
N THR A 182 9.52 5.07 17.36
CA THR A 182 9.88 4.98 18.78
C THR A 182 10.76 3.76 18.97
N VAL A 183 12.00 4.01 19.39
CA VAL A 183 12.97 2.96 19.74
C VAL A 183 12.91 2.73 21.23
N ILE A 184 12.66 1.49 21.64
CA ILE A 184 12.67 1.10 23.05
C ILE A 184 13.84 0.15 23.35
N SER A 185 14.15 -0.01 24.64
CA SER A 185 15.19 -0.96 25.06
C SER A 185 14.80 -2.39 24.66
N GLY A 186 15.77 -3.21 24.30
CA GLY A 186 15.57 -4.62 23.97
C GLY A 186 15.30 -5.51 25.19
N THR A 187 15.42 -4.98 26.40
CA THR A 187 15.23 -5.72 27.64
C THR A 187 13.88 -5.38 28.26
N THR A 188 12.89 -6.21 28.02
CA THR A 188 11.81 -6.32 29.00
C THR A 188 12.32 -7.20 30.13
N SER A 189 12.44 -6.61 31.31
CA SER A 189 12.72 -7.30 32.57
C SER A 189 11.53 -8.21 32.93
N GLY A 190 11.38 -9.32 32.22
CA GLY A 190 10.34 -10.30 32.48
C GLY A 190 10.89 -11.71 32.33
N THR A 191 10.56 -12.58 33.26
CA THR A 191 11.02 -13.97 33.29
C THR A 191 10.42 -14.83 32.18
N SER A 192 9.23 -14.49 31.65
CA SER A 192 8.58 -15.31 30.63
C SER A 192 9.10 -15.03 29.20
N VAL A 193 9.13 -16.08 28.40
CA VAL A 193 9.61 -16.00 27.01
C VAL A 193 8.76 -15.05 26.20
N ILE A 194 7.43 -15.09 26.36
CA ILE A 194 6.51 -14.23 25.60
C ILE A 194 6.77 -12.74 25.81
N ARG A 195 7.14 -12.32 27.04
CA ARG A 195 7.47 -10.92 27.35
C ARG A 195 8.71 -10.45 26.62
N ARG A 196 9.71 -11.31 26.44
CA ARG A 196 10.91 -11.00 25.66
C ARG A 196 10.63 -10.94 24.16
N LYS A 197 9.72 -11.79 23.66
CA LYS A 197 9.41 -11.91 22.23
C LYS A 197 8.35 -10.89 21.77
N ALA A 198 7.45 -10.47 22.64
CA ALA A 198 6.39 -9.49 22.34
C ALA A 198 6.46 -8.24 23.28
N PRO A 199 7.58 -7.51 23.32
CA PRO A 199 7.83 -6.44 24.30
C PRO A 199 6.91 -5.23 24.16
N PHE A 200 6.18 -5.10 23.05
CA PHE A 200 5.24 -3.99 22.80
C PHE A 200 3.80 -4.32 23.18
N ALA A 201 3.49 -5.60 23.45
CA ALA A 201 2.15 -6.01 23.84
C ALA A 201 1.78 -5.46 25.22
N ASP A 202 0.48 -5.26 25.44
CA ASP A 202 -0.02 -4.77 26.73
C ASP A 202 0.36 -5.76 27.86
N SER A 203 0.82 -5.22 28.99
CA SER A 203 1.28 -6.03 30.12
C SER A 203 0.20 -6.96 30.68
N GLY A 204 -1.08 -6.54 30.66
CA GLY A 204 -2.22 -7.36 31.07
C GLY A 204 -2.45 -8.54 30.12
N VAL A 205 -2.29 -8.34 28.80
CA VAL A 205 -2.37 -9.42 27.80
C VAL A 205 -1.28 -10.46 28.05
N LEU A 206 -0.04 -9.99 28.27
CA LEU A 206 1.10 -10.89 28.60
C LEU A 206 0.90 -11.59 29.96
N ASN A 207 0.32 -10.91 30.93
CA ASN A 207 -0.03 -11.51 32.20
C ASN A 207 -1.11 -12.60 32.06
N ALA A 208 -2.13 -12.35 31.25
CA ALA A 208 -3.15 -13.35 30.95
C ALA A 208 -2.54 -14.59 30.25
N PHE A 209 -1.62 -14.37 29.30
CA PHE A 209 -0.90 -15.43 28.62
C PHE A 209 -0.12 -16.31 29.62
N ASP A 210 0.63 -15.68 30.53
CA ASP A 210 1.41 -16.36 31.57
C ASP A 210 0.49 -17.08 32.58
N LYS A 211 -0.57 -16.40 33.05
CA LYS A 211 -1.51 -16.94 34.07
C LYS A 211 -2.33 -18.13 33.55
N LEU A 212 -2.69 -18.09 32.28
CA LEU A 212 -3.35 -19.21 31.60
C LEU A 212 -2.37 -20.33 31.19
N GLY A 213 -1.06 -20.17 31.43
CA GLY A 213 -0.06 -21.22 31.21
C GLY A 213 0.31 -21.47 29.75
N PHE A 214 -0.06 -20.57 28.83
CA PHE A 214 0.26 -20.71 27.41
C PHE A 214 1.76 -20.74 27.15
N LYS A 215 2.18 -21.53 26.14
CA LYS A 215 3.58 -21.63 25.75
C LYS A 215 3.84 -20.86 24.46
N TYR A 216 5.06 -20.33 24.36
CA TYR A 216 5.62 -19.80 23.12
C TYR A 216 6.62 -20.81 22.56
N ALA A 217 6.49 -21.11 21.27
CA ALA A 217 7.41 -21.96 20.54
C ALA A 217 7.93 -21.25 19.27
N TYR A 218 9.16 -21.51 18.91
CA TYR A 218 9.77 -21.12 17.65
C TYR A 218 10.21 -22.38 16.92
N ASP A 219 9.75 -22.55 15.68
CA ASP A 219 10.14 -23.64 14.82
C ASP A 219 10.32 -23.14 13.38
N PRO A 220 11.56 -23.00 12.91
CA PRO A 220 11.88 -22.51 11.57
C PRO A 220 11.51 -23.51 10.47
N ASN A 221 11.24 -24.77 10.79
CA ASN A 221 10.97 -25.84 9.83
C ASN A 221 9.49 -25.93 9.43
N ILE A 222 8.60 -25.18 10.07
CA ILE A 222 7.19 -25.15 9.70
C ILE A 222 7.03 -24.56 8.30
N THR A 223 6.31 -25.27 7.43
CA THR A 223 6.06 -24.87 6.04
C THR A 223 4.64 -24.34 5.80
N GLU A 224 3.66 -24.79 6.59
CA GLU A 224 2.24 -24.55 6.36
C GLU A 224 1.78 -23.14 6.78
N PHE A 225 2.47 -22.51 7.74
CA PHE A 225 2.10 -21.20 8.27
C PHE A 225 3.31 -20.40 8.75
N THR A 226 3.14 -19.08 8.91
CA THR A 226 4.17 -18.19 9.49
C THR A 226 4.08 -18.13 11.01
N GLY A 227 2.87 -18.20 11.54
CA GLY A 227 2.53 -18.28 12.95
C GLY A 227 1.19 -19.00 13.12
N LYS A 228 0.93 -19.51 14.32
CA LYS A 228 -0.32 -20.16 14.70
C LYS A 228 -0.57 -19.95 16.17
N PHE A 229 -1.73 -19.39 16.51
CA PHE A 229 -2.31 -19.50 17.85
C PHE A 229 -3.21 -20.74 17.91
N SER A 230 -3.11 -21.50 18.98
CA SER A 230 -4.00 -22.63 19.24
C SER A 230 -4.41 -22.66 20.70
N SER A 231 -5.70 -22.37 20.97
CA SER A 231 -6.29 -22.51 22.28
C SER A 231 -6.30 -23.98 22.75
N LYS A 232 -6.44 -24.93 21.82
CA LYS A 232 -6.44 -26.36 22.10
C LYS A 232 -5.04 -26.91 22.41
N GLU A 233 -4.03 -26.51 21.62
CA GLU A 233 -2.62 -26.91 21.82
C GLU A 233 -1.94 -26.06 22.90
N HIS A 234 -2.62 -25.10 23.47
CA HIS A 234 -2.19 -24.28 24.57
C HIS A 234 -0.92 -23.46 24.29
N ARG A 235 -0.77 -23.01 23.03
CA ARG A 235 0.46 -22.32 22.61
C ARG A 235 0.27 -21.33 21.47
N ILE A 236 1.28 -20.45 21.33
CA ILE A 236 1.62 -19.75 20.10
C ILE A 236 2.90 -20.37 19.55
N ILE A 237 2.92 -20.72 18.26
CA ILE A 237 4.12 -21.16 17.56
C ILE A 237 4.38 -20.21 16.37
N VAL A 238 5.65 -19.82 16.14
CA VAL A 238 6.05 -18.96 15.04
C VAL A 238 7.22 -19.55 14.29
N ARG A 239 7.22 -19.40 12.97
CA ARG A 239 8.31 -19.81 12.08
C ARG A 239 9.39 -18.73 11.96
N ARG A 240 9.01 -17.43 12.05
CA ARG A 240 9.90 -16.28 11.93
C ARG A 240 9.67 -15.33 13.06
N GLU A 241 10.74 -14.94 13.75
CA GLU A 241 10.67 -13.99 14.86
C GLU A 241 10.74 -12.54 14.42
N GLU A 242 11.32 -12.26 13.24
CA GLU A 242 11.55 -10.91 12.73
C GLU A 242 10.29 -10.25 12.15
N ASP A 243 9.31 -11.04 11.71
CA ASP A 243 8.15 -10.56 10.94
C ASP A 243 7.03 -9.97 11.81
N ASN A 244 7.26 -9.78 13.11
CA ASN A 244 6.21 -9.34 14.06
C ASN A 244 4.93 -10.21 14.05
N CYS A 245 5.01 -11.43 13.52
CA CYS A 245 3.87 -12.36 13.45
C CYS A 245 3.36 -12.73 14.85
N ILE A 246 4.22 -12.68 15.87
CA ILE A 246 3.82 -12.91 17.25
C ILE A 246 2.69 -11.98 17.71
N TYR A 247 2.67 -10.72 17.25
CA TYR A 247 1.58 -9.80 17.62
C TYR A 247 0.27 -10.15 16.92
N HIS A 248 0.34 -10.72 15.71
CA HIS A 248 -0.83 -11.26 15.03
C HIS A 248 -1.40 -12.45 15.81
N GLU A 249 -0.56 -13.39 16.21
CA GLU A 249 -0.99 -14.57 16.99
C GLU A 249 -1.50 -14.18 18.38
N LEU A 250 -0.90 -13.17 19.03
CA LEU A 250 -1.44 -12.58 20.25
C LEU A 250 -2.81 -11.91 20.01
N GLY A 251 -3.09 -11.44 18.80
CA GLY A 251 -4.41 -10.94 18.42
C GLY A 251 -5.49 -12.02 18.50
N HIS A 252 -5.21 -13.23 17.99
CA HIS A 252 -6.09 -14.38 18.15
C HIS A 252 -6.24 -14.78 19.62
N PHE A 253 -5.15 -14.77 20.40
CA PHE A 253 -5.20 -14.98 21.84
C PHE A 253 -6.10 -13.97 22.54
N VAL A 254 -5.97 -12.66 22.23
CA VAL A 254 -6.82 -11.60 22.79
C VAL A 254 -8.29 -11.82 22.42
N ALA A 255 -8.57 -12.15 21.15
CA ALA A 255 -9.94 -12.39 20.70
C ALA A 255 -10.59 -13.54 21.48
N TRP A 256 -9.88 -14.64 21.62
CA TRP A 256 -10.33 -15.83 22.35
C TRP A 256 -10.50 -15.53 23.84
N THR A 257 -9.51 -14.94 24.50
CA THR A 257 -9.52 -14.65 25.94
C THR A 257 -10.60 -13.63 26.30
N ALA A 258 -10.88 -12.66 25.43
CA ALA A 258 -11.97 -11.67 25.61
C ALA A 258 -13.38 -12.26 25.37
N GLY A 259 -13.52 -13.57 25.10
CA GLY A 259 -14.78 -14.27 24.89
C GLY A 259 -15.14 -14.42 23.39
N ASN A 260 -14.17 -14.77 22.55
CA ASN A 260 -14.34 -14.98 21.11
C ASN A 260 -14.97 -13.76 20.42
N VAL A 261 -14.44 -12.57 20.74
CA VAL A 261 -15.00 -11.30 20.26
C VAL A 261 -14.95 -11.15 18.74
N ASP A 262 -14.06 -11.85 18.07
CA ASP A 262 -13.90 -11.87 16.62
C ASP A 262 -14.99 -12.70 15.90
N TYR A 263 -15.82 -13.46 16.64
CA TYR A 263 -17.02 -14.15 16.14
C TYR A 263 -18.32 -13.35 16.35
N GLN A 264 -18.27 -12.20 17.02
CA GLN A 264 -19.46 -11.43 17.33
C GLN A 264 -20.03 -10.71 16.09
N LYS A 265 -21.37 -10.56 16.02
CA LYS A 265 -22.06 -9.87 14.91
C LYS A 265 -21.60 -8.42 14.76
N GLU A 266 -21.35 -7.75 15.88
CA GLU A 266 -20.82 -6.37 15.91
C GLU A 266 -19.45 -6.28 15.23
N TRP A 267 -18.55 -7.22 15.53
CA TRP A 267 -17.24 -7.28 14.86
C TRP A 267 -17.37 -7.52 13.36
N LYS A 268 -18.23 -8.44 12.96
CA LYS A 268 -18.48 -8.72 11.54
C LYS A 268 -18.93 -7.46 10.80
N ALA A 269 -19.81 -6.64 11.39
CA ALA A 269 -20.27 -5.38 10.81
C ALA A 269 -19.11 -4.36 10.67
N ILE A 270 -18.24 -4.26 11.68
CA ILE A 270 -17.03 -3.42 11.62
C ILE A 270 -16.08 -3.88 10.54
N TYR A 271 -15.83 -5.19 10.46
CA TYR A 271 -15.01 -5.80 9.43
C TYR A 271 -15.52 -5.45 8.02
N ASP A 272 -16.79 -5.66 7.73
CA ASP A 272 -17.37 -5.38 6.42
C ASP A 272 -17.24 -3.91 6.02
N LYS A 273 -17.38 -3.00 7.00
CA LYS A 273 -17.27 -1.55 6.80
C LYS A 273 -15.83 -1.07 6.58
N GLU A 274 -14.85 -1.68 7.27
CA GLU A 274 -13.49 -1.11 7.34
C GLU A 274 -12.39 -1.95 6.68
N LYS A 275 -12.63 -3.24 6.34
CA LYS A 275 -11.62 -4.11 5.71
C LYS A 275 -11.00 -3.54 4.44
N ASN A 276 -11.78 -2.81 3.63
CA ASN A 276 -11.29 -2.21 2.39
C ASN A 276 -10.32 -1.04 2.61
N LYS A 277 -10.27 -0.48 3.83
CA LYS A 277 -9.33 0.56 4.23
C LYS A 277 -7.92 0.03 4.54
N VAL A 278 -7.74 -1.29 4.61
CA VAL A 278 -6.42 -1.91 4.72
C VAL A 278 -5.64 -1.68 3.43
N THR A 279 -4.41 -1.19 3.55
CA THR A 279 -3.57 -0.78 2.41
C THR A 279 -2.21 -1.47 2.36
N PHE A 280 -1.97 -2.47 3.21
CA PHE A 280 -0.68 -3.20 3.25
C PHE A 280 -0.57 -4.19 2.09
N TYR A 281 0.67 -4.64 1.84
CA TYR A 281 0.95 -5.62 0.79
C TYR A 281 0.27 -6.99 1.03
N ASN A 282 0.04 -7.37 2.30
CA ASN A 282 -0.64 -8.63 2.67
C ASN A 282 -2.16 -8.48 2.86
N LYS A 283 -2.76 -7.42 2.30
CA LYS A 283 -4.19 -7.12 2.41
C LYS A 283 -5.07 -8.34 2.14
N GLY A 284 -4.78 -9.10 1.08
CA GLY A 284 -5.59 -10.27 0.70
C GLY A 284 -5.66 -11.32 1.80
N TYR A 285 -4.57 -11.53 2.52
CA TYR A 285 -4.53 -12.44 3.66
C TYR A 285 -5.32 -11.89 4.85
N VAL A 286 -5.00 -10.70 5.32
CA VAL A 286 -5.56 -10.14 6.56
C VAL A 286 -7.04 -9.78 6.44
N THR A 287 -7.55 -9.60 5.22
CA THR A 287 -8.98 -9.30 4.99
C THR A 287 -9.78 -10.49 4.48
N ARG A 288 -9.21 -11.71 4.47
CA ARG A 288 -9.91 -12.91 3.97
C ARG A 288 -11.11 -13.32 4.83
N ASN A 289 -11.04 -13.05 6.12
CA ASN A 289 -12.13 -13.30 7.07
C ASN A 289 -12.04 -12.36 8.29
N PRO A 290 -13.10 -12.25 9.11
CA PRO A 290 -13.11 -11.38 10.30
C PRO A 290 -12.05 -11.72 11.34
N HIS A 291 -11.67 -12.99 11.48
CA HIS A 291 -10.72 -13.46 12.51
C HIS A 291 -9.30 -12.99 12.22
N GLU A 292 -8.83 -13.19 10.97
CA GLU A 292 -7.52 -12.71 10.53
C GLU A 292 -7.44 -11.18 10.57
N TYR A 293 -8.56 -10.52 10.23
CA TYR A 293 -8.65 -9.07 10.31
C TYR A 293 -8.53 -8.56 11.76
N PHE A 294 -9.13 -9.26 12.73
CA PHE A 294 -8.97 -8.91 14.15
C PHE A 294 -7.52 -9.08 14.62
N ALA A 295 -6.92 -10.21 14.29
CA ALA A 295 -5.55 -10.52 14.70
C ALA A 295 -4.55 -9.49 14.14
N ASP A 296 -4.68 -9.13 12.87
CA ASP A 296 -3.84 -8.10 12.25
C ASP A 296 -4.15 -6.68 12.79
N ALA A 297 -5.43 -6.40 13.10
CA ALA A 297 -5.81 -5.14 13.73
C ALA A 297 -5.24 -5.00 15.15
N TYR A 298 -5.12 -6.10 15.92
CA TYR A 298 -4.41 -6.09 17.20
C TYR A 298 -2.91 -5.82 17.01
N LYS A 299 -2.26 -6.42 16.02
CA LYS A 299 -0.87 -6.10 15.67
C LYS A 299 -0.71 -4.60 15.40
N ASP A 300 -1.61 -4.01 14.59
CA ASP A 300 -1.60 -2.57 14.33
C ASP A 300 -1.91 -1.74 15.59
N TYR A 301 -2.79 -2.22 16.46
CA TYR A 301 -3.07 -1.56 17.74
C TYR A 301 -1.81 -1.48 18.62
N VAL A 302 -0.97 -2.50 18.59
CA VAL A 302 0.28 -2.54 19.34
C VAL A 302 1.37 -1.68 18.68
N LEU A 303 1.59 -1.86 17.37
CA LEU A 303 2.74 -1.33 16.65
C LEU A 303 2.48 0.01 15.95
N HIS A 304 1.24 0.25 15.52
CA HIS A 304 0.84 1.35 14.62
C HIS A 304 -0.44 2.03 15.09
N ARG A 305 -0.56 2.29 16.38
CA ARG A 305 -1.79 2.74 17.05
C ARG A 305 -2.41 4.00 16.43
N SER A 306 -1.60 5.01 16.13
CA SER A 306 -2.08 6.27 15.53
C SER A 306 -2.60 6.05 14.10
N SER A 307 -1.96 5.18 13.34
CA SER A 307 -2.40 4.80 12.00
C SER A 307 -3.74 4.08 12.04
N LEU A 308 -3.86 3.08 12.93
CA LEU A 308 -5.11 2.34 13.10
C LEU A 308 -6.26 3.25 13.53
N SER A 309 -6.05 4.08 14.54
CA SER A 309 -7.10 4.98 15.07
C SER A 309 -7.58 6.01 14.05
N SER A 310 -6.71 6.49 13.17
CA SER A 310 -7.05 7.48 12.15
C SER A 310 -7.67 6.90 10.88
N THR A 311 -7.29 5.68 10.49
CA THR A 311 -7.76 5.06 9.24
C THR A 311 -8.94 4.12 9.45
N ARG A 312 -8.97 3.43 10.58
CA ARG A 312 -9.96 2.40 10.94
C ARG A 312 -10.48 2.61 12.37
N PRO A 313 -11.18 3.72 12.66
CA PRO A 313 -11.53 4.12 14.03
C PRO A 313 -12.48 3.16 14.74
N ALA A 314 -13.42 2.51 14.03
CA ALA A 314 -14.31 1.53 14.64
C ALA A 314 -13.54 0.25 15.02
N THR A 315 -12.65 -0.22 14.13
CA THR A 315 -11.70 -1.31 14.39
C THR A 315 -10.84 -1.01 15.62
N TYR A 316 -10.24 0.19 15.68
CA TYR A 316 -9.43 0.62 16.83
C TYR A 316 -10.20 0.56 18.14
N LYS A 317 -11.43 1.11 18.17
CA LYS A 317 -12.29 1.11 19.39
C LYS A 317 -12.60 -0.30 19.85
N TYR A 318 -12.95 -1.18 18.92
CA TYR A 318 -13.33 -2.56 19.22
C TYR A 318 -12.12 -3.37 19.78
N VAL A 319 -10.97 -3.31 19.11
CA VAL A 319 -9.74 -3.96 19.59
C VAL A 319 -9.32 -3.41 20.95
N LYS A 320 -9.38 -2.08 21.15
CA LYS A 320 -9.10 -1.46 22.46
C LYS A 320 -10.01 -1.99 23.56
N ALA A 321 -11.29 -2.17 23.27
CA ALA A 321 -12.25 -2.73 24.23
C ALA A 321 -11.96 -4.20 24.57
N ALA A 322 -11.58 -5.01 23.57
CA ALA A 322 -11.14 -6.38 23.77
C ALA A 322 -9.90 -6.48 24.65
N VAL A 323 -8.89 -5.65 24.38
CA VAL A 323 -7.67 -5.56 25.21
C VAL A 323 -8.02 -5.13 26.65
N ALA A 324 -8.94 -4.17 26.82
CA ALA A 324 -9.39 -3.75 28.14
C ALA A 324 -10.06 -4.88 28.92
N LYS A 325 -10.88 -5.73 28.27
CA LYS A 325 -11.46 -6.93 28.89
C LYS A 325 -10.36 -7.88 29.41
N VAL A 326 -9.35 -8.17 28.58
CA VAL A 326 -8.24 -9.06 28.98
C VAL A 326 -7.44 -8.46 30.14
N ASN A 327 -7.18 -7.15 30.09
CA ASN A 327 -6.44 -6.45 31.16
C ASN A 327 -7.20 -6.39 32.48
N ALA A 328 -8.53 -6.47 32.46
CA ALA A 328 -9.41 -6.46 33.64
C ALA A 328 -9.66 -7.84 34.24
N MET A 329 -9.15 -8.92 33.64
CA MET A 329 -9.35 -10.29 34.14
C MET A 329 -8.79 -10.47 35.55
N THR A 330 -9.60 -11.08 36.39
CA THR A 330 -9.31 -11.43 37.77
C THR A 330 -8.78 -12.87 37.91
N SER A 331 -8.27 -13.25 39.09
CA SER A 331 -7.90 -14.64 39.37
C SER A 331 -9.10 -15.59 39.19
N ALA A 332 -10.31 -15.18 39.56
CA ALA A 332 -11.52 -15.98 39.37
C ALA A 332 -11.84 -16.23 37.87
N ASP A 333 -11.57 -15.25 37.00
CA ASP A 333 -11.75 -15.43 35.55
C ASP A 333 -10.75 -16.46 34.99
N PHE A 334 -9.49 -16.42 35.42
CA PHE A 334 -8.49 -17.42 35.03
C PHE A 334 -8.86 -18.82 35.54
N GLU A 335 -9.29 -18.96 36.80
CA GLU A 335 -9.77 -20.24 37.35
C GLU A 335 -10.95 -20.80 36.58
N LYS A 336 -11.91 -19.95 36.19
CA LYS A 336 -13.03 -20.36 35.35
C LYS A 336 -12.57 -20.88 33.99
N MET A 337 -11.59 -20.25 33.38
CA MET A 337 -11.01 -20.69 32.09
C MET A 337 -10.27 -22.02 32.29
N HIS A 338 -9.46 -22.18 33.34
CA HIS A 338 -8.80 -23.44 33.68
C HIS A 338 -9.83 -24.58 33.81
N LYS A 339 -10.90 -24.39 34.62
CA LYS A 339 -11.98 -25.38 34.73
C LYS A 339 -12.59 -25.80 33.40
N ALA A 340 -12.72 -24.85 32.47
CA ALA A 340 -13.29 -25.13 31.15
C ALA A 340 -12.33 -25.82 30.17
N TYR A 341 -11.03 -25.61 30.30
CA TYR A 341 -10.05 -26.01 29.30
C TYR A 341 -8.99 -27.01 29.77
N ASP A 342 -8.75 -27.22 31.10
CA ASP A 342 -7.69 -28.12 31.60
C ASP A 342 -7.79 -29.53 31.06
N ALA A 343 -8.98 -30.08 30.90
CA ALA A 343 -9.15 -31.43 30.33
C ALA A 343 -8.68 -31.48 28.85
N ILE A 344 -8.89 -30.40 28.11
CA ILE A 344 -8.44 -30.24 26.72
C ILE A 344 -6.92 -30.07 26.69
N TRP A 345 -6.40 -29.20 27.55
CA TRP A 345 -4.98 -28.87 27.61
C TRP A 345 -4.15 -30.08 28.08
N ASN A 346 -4.67 -30.86 29.06
CA ASN A 346 -4.02 -32.11 29.50
C ASN A 346 -3.97 -33.16 28.41
N LYS A 347 -4.94 -33.16 27.49
CA LYS A 347 -4.97 -34.11 26.37
C LYS A 347 -4.17 -33.66 25.14
N TYR A 348 -4.16 -32.36 24.81
CA TYR A 348 -3.67 -31.82 23.54
C TYR A 348 -2.64 -30.70 23.72
N GLY A 349 -2.43 -30.21 24.93
CA GLY A 349 -1.46 -29.21 25.27
C GLY A 349 -0.02 -29.72 25.13
N VAL A 350 0.94 -28.80 24.97
CA VAL A 350 2.38 -29.05 24.78
C VAL A 350 3.22 -28.33 25.82
#